data_aa5911448c01046f1d89c1e37518d961
#
_entry.id   aa5911448c01046f1d89c1e37518d961
#
_cell.length_a   1.000
_cell.length_b   1.000
_cell.length_c   1.000
_cell.angle_alpha   90.00
_cell.angle_beta   90.00
_cell.angle_gamma   90.00
#
_symmetry.space_group_name_H-M   'P 1'
#
loop_
_entity.id
_entity.type
_entity.pdbx_description
1 polymer ?
#
loop_
_entity_poly.entity_id
_entity_poly.type
_entity_poly.pdbx_seq_one_letter_code
_entity_poly.pdbx_strand_id
1 'polypeptide(L)'
;MTVTKSQYSVAVLGAAGGIGQSLSLLLKMNPLISDLRLYDLANTPGVAADLSHTNTTCQVRGFMGADQLKDALKGADLVVIPAGVPRKPGMTRDDLFAINAGIVRDLCVACTEACPNALINIISNPVNSTVPIASEVFKKAGCYLSLIHI
;
A
#
# COMPACT_ATOMS: atom_id res chain seq x y z
N MET A 1 -1.29 -21.35 22.94
CA MET A 1 -0.78 -19.98 23.15
C MET A 1 -0.56 -19.38 21.78
N THR A 2 -1.41 -18.45 21.35
CA THR A 2 -1.23 -17.67 20.13
C THR A 2 -0.09 -16.69 20.39
N VAL A 3 1.06 -16.92 19.78
CA VAL A 3 2.16 -15.94 19.80
C VAL A 3 1.70 -14.73 19.02
N THR A 4 1.29 -13.68 19.72
CA THR A 4 0.98 -12.39 19.09
C THR A 4 2.29 -11.84 18.53
N LYS A 5 2.36 -11.67 17.21
CA LYS A 5 3.49 -11.01 16.55
C LYS A 5 3.62 -9.60 17.15
N SER A 6 4.78 -9.28 17.70
CA SER A 6 5.03 -8.00 18.37
C SER A 6 5.49 -6.89 17.43
N GLN A 7 5.85 -7.22 16.19
CA GLN A 7 6.38 -6.30 15.20
C GLN A 7 5.89 -6.66 13.80
N TYR A 8 5.46 -5.66 13.05
CA TYR A 8 4.85 -5.83 11.73
C TYR A 8 5.67 -5.14 10.64
N SER A 9 5.64 -5.74 9.45
CA SER A 9 6.14 -5.15 8.21
C SER A 9 4.98 -4.53 7.42
N VAL A 10 5.10 -3.26 7.09
CA VAL A 10 4.06 -2.52 6.35
C VAL A 10 4.62 -2.00 5.04
N ALA A 11 3.89 -2.22 3.94
CA ALA A 11 4.18 -1.62 2.65
C ALA A 11 3.16 -0.53 2.32
N VAL A 12 3.63 0.63 1.87
CA VAL A 12 2.78 1.74 1.40
C VAL A 12 2.99 1.91 -0.09
N LEU A 13 1.94 1.66 -0.88
CA LEU A 13 1.96 1.77 -2.34
C LEU A 13 1.33 3.10 -2.77
N GLY A 14 2.15 4.00 -3.28
CA GLY A 14 1.79 5.40 -3.52
C GLY A 14 2.38 6.33 -2.44
N ALA A 15 3.54 5.96 -1.89
CA ALA A 15 4.15 6.61 -0.74
C ALA A 15 4.71 8.00 -1.03
N ALA A 16 5.01 8.33 -2.28
CA ALA A 16 5.50 9.66 -2.69
C ALA A 16 4.38 10.69 -2.91
N GLY A 17 3.11 10.25 -2.93
CA GLY A 17 1.96 11.14 -3.01
C GLY A 17 1.71 11.90 -1.70
N GLY A 18 0.90 12.98 -1.75
CA GLY A 18 0.64 13.81 -0.57
C GLY A 18 0.04 13.04 0.62
N ILE A 19 -0.92 12.14 0.37
CA ILE A 19 -1.47 11.25 1.41
C ILE A 19 -0.42 10.23 1.84
N GLY A 20 0.31 9.65 0.89
CA GLY A 20 1.31 8.61 1.14
C GLY A 20 2.43 9.08 2.09
N GLN A 21 2.95 10.28 1.89
CA GLN A 21 4.02 10.85 2.73
C GLN A 21 3.55 11.05 4.17
N SER A 22 2.41 11.72 4.37
CA SER A 22 1.86 11.97 5.72
C SER A 22 1.50 10.68 6.45
N LEU A 23 0.89 9.73 5.74
CA LEU A 23 0.55 8.41 6.27
C LEU A 23 1.80 7.63 6.67
N SER A 24 2.84 7.65 5.82
CA SER A 24 4.10 6.96 6.09
C SER A 24 4.79 7.51 7.35
N LEU A 25 4.70 8.81 7.62
CA LEU A 25 5.19 9.40 8.87
C LEU A 25 4.44 8.85 10.09
N LEU A 26 3.11 8.77 10.03
CA LEU A 26 2.30 8.21 11.12
C LEU A 26 2.62 6.73 11.37
N LEU A 27 2.79 5.95 10.29
CA LEU A 27 3.17 4.53 10.39
C LEU A 27 4.58 4.37 10.98
N LYS A 28 5.53 5.22 10.59
CA LYS A 28 6.90 5.24 11.12
C LYS A 28 6.91 5.46 12.64
N MET A 29 5.99 6.26 13.15
CA MET A 29 5.88 6.56 14.58
C MET A 29 5.16 5.47 15.39
N ASN A 30 4.52 4.50 14.73
CA ASN A 30 3.81 3.43 15.41
C ASN A 30 4.77 2.38 15.95
N PRO A 31 4.79 2.11 17.29
CA PRO A 31 5.75 1.18 17.91
C PRO A 31 5.55 -0.30 17.50
N LEU A 32 4.42 -0.65 16.90
CA LEU A 32 4.15 -2.00 16.41
C LEU A 32 4.77 -2.26 15.03
N ILE A 33 5.24 -1.22 14.34
CA ILE A 33 5.81 -1.35 13.01
C ILE A 33 7.34 -1.31 13.12
N SER A 34 8.00 -2.38 12.67
CA SER A 34 9.45 -2.48 12.67
C SER A 34 10.08 -2.27 11.29
N ASP A 35 9.31 -2.51 10.21
CA ASP A 35 9.79 -2.41 8.83
C ASP A 35 8.73 -1.71 7.99
N LEU A 36 9.06 -0.51 7.51
CA LEU A 36 8.20 0.32 6.67
C LEU A 36 8.79 0.43 5.27
N ARG A 37 8.07 -0.08 4.28
CA ARG A 37 8.49 -0.11 2.88
C ARG A 37 7.65 0.86 2.07
N LEU A 38 8.31 1.83 1.48
CA LEU A 38 7.68 2.88 0.71
C LEU A 38 7.88 2.62 -0.78
N TYR A 39 6.79 2.46 -1.49
CA TYR A 39 6.82 2.21 -2.93
C TYR A 39 6.05 3.28 -3.70
N ASP A 40 6.63 3.73 -4.81
CA ASP A 40 5.98 4.55 -5.83
C ASP A 40 6.71 4.42 -7.17
N LEU A 41 6.18 5.02 -8.21
CA LEU A 41 6.84 5.09 -9.51
C LEU A 41 8.05 6.03 -9.51
N ALA A 42 8.07 7.02 -8.59
CA ALA A 42 9.15 8.00 -8.45
C ALA A 42 9.27 8.50 -7.00
N ASN A 43 10.39 9.12 -6.65
CA ASN A 43 10.66 9.91 -5.44
C ASN A 43 10.68 9.17 -4.10
N THR A 44 10.41 7.90 -4.02
CA THR A 44 10.39 7.14 -2.75
C THR A 44 11.72 7.08 -2.01
N PRO A 45 12.90 7.03 -2.68
CA PRO A 45 14.16 7.09 -1.95
C PRO A 45 14.33 8.38 -1.13
N GLY A 46 13.90 9.53 -1.66
CA GLY A 46 13.91 10.80 -0.93
C GLY A 46 12.98 10.79 0.27
N VAL A 47 11.74 10.33 0.09
CA VAL A 47 10.77 10.20 1.19
C VAL A 47 11.28 9.26 2.28
N ALA A 48 11.89 8.13 1.90
CA ALA A 48 12.46 7.18 2.86
C ALA A 48 13.64 7.79 3.63
N ALA A 49 14.50 8.55 2.95
CA ALA A 49 15.61 9.27 3.58
C ALA A 49 15.09 10.26 4.63
N ASP A 50 14.12 11.09 4.28
CA ASP A 50 13.53 12.07 5.21
C ASP A 50 12.93 11.38 6.44
N LEU A 51 12.13 10.32 6.24
CA LEU A 51 11.52 9.57 7.34
C LEU A 51 12.54 8.82 8.19
N SER A 52 13.68 8.44 7.65
CA SER A 52 14.75 7.74 8.39
C SER A 52 15.33 8.59 9.53
N HIS A 53 15.24 9.91 9.44
CA HIS A 53 15.67 10.85 10.48
C HIS A 53 14.74 10.88 11.71
N THR A 54 13.53 10.29 11.59
CA THR A 54 12.61 10.20 12.74
C THR A 54 13.13 9.19 13.74
N ASN A 55 13.30 9.61 15.00
CA ASN A 55 13.87 8.79 16.07
C ASN A 55 12.92 7.68 16.55
N THR A 56 12.83 6.60 15.79
CA THR A 56 12.09 5.38 16.14
C THR A 56 12.87 4.14 15.69
N THR A 57 12.56 2.99 16.26
CA THR A 57 13.21 1.71 15.91
C THR A 57 12.78 1.16 14.55
N CYS A 58 11.70 1.67 13.95
CA CYS A 58 11.22 1.24 12.66
C CYS A 58 12.23 1.54 11.55
N GLN A 59 12.60 0.54 10.76
CA GLN A 59 13.43 0.71 9.57
C GLN A 59 12.57 1.18 8.40
N VAL A 60 13.03 2.19 7.65
CA VAL A 60 12.33 2.69 6.46
C VAL A 60 13.17 2.41 5.23
N ARG A 61 12.53 1.85 4.20
CA ARG A 61 13.16 1.57 2.90
C ARG A 61 12.31 2.09 1.75
N GLY A 62 12.94 2.75 0.79
CA GLY A 62 12.29 3.24 -0.42
C GLY A 62 12.51 2.28 -1.59
N PHE A 63 11.45 2.02 -2.35
CA PHE A 63 11.43 1.21 -3.56
C PHE A 63 10.79 2.01 -4.68
N MET A 64 11.36 1.99 -5.87
CA MET A 64 10.92 2.84 -6.96
C MET A 64 10.84 2.08 -8.29
N GLY A 65 9.77 2.33 -9.04
CA GLY A 65 9.59 1.74 -10.37
C GLY A 65 9.05 0.31 -10.35
N ALA A 66 8.61 -0.15 -11.51
CA ALA A 66 7.89 -1.43 -11.64
C ALA A 66 8.73 -2.64 -11.17
N ASP A 67 10.03 -2.61 -11.40
CA ASP A 67 10.93 -3.73 -11.09
C ASP A 67 11.07 -3.99 -9.59
N GLN A 68 10.89 -2.96 -8.76
CA GLN A 68 11.05 -3.06 -7.30
C GLN A 68 9.74 -3.31 -6.54
N LEU A 69 8.59 -3.37 -7.22
CA LEU A 69 7.30 -3.56 -6.57
C LEU A 69 7.23 -4.86 -5.76
N LYS A 70 7.71 -5.97 -6.33
CA LYS A 70 7.69 -7.26 -5.65
C LYS A 70 8.61 -7.28 -4.42
N ASP A 71 9.75 -6.60 -4.49
CA ASP A 71 10.67 -6.49 -3.35
C ASP A 71 10.06 -5.66 -2.21
N ALA A 72 9.34 -4.60 -2.54
CA ALA A 72 8.60 -3.80 -1.57
C ALA A 72 7.52 -4.62 -0.84
N LEU A 73 6.86 -5.54 -1.54
CA LEU A 73 5.76 -6.34 -1.02
C LEU A 73 6.19 -7.60 -0.26
N LYS A 74 7.36 -8.15 -0.57
CA LYS A 74 7.80 -9.46 -0.07
C LYS A 74 7.77 -9.56 1.46
N GLY A 75 6.87 -10.41 1.99
CA GLY A 75 6.72 -10.64 3.43
C GLY A 75 6.08 -9.48 4.20
N ALA A 76 5.36 -8.58 3.53
CA ALA A 76 4.54 -7.57 4.20
C ALA A 76 3.37 -8.24 4.94
N ASP A 77 3.06 -7.74 6.13
CA ASP A 77 1.89 -8.13 6.93
C ASP A 77 0.67 -7.28 6.60
N LEU A 78 0.92 -6.02 6.26
CA LEU A 78 -0.10 -5.05 5.87
C LEU A 78 0.38 -4.28 4.63
N VAL A 79 -0.49 -4.13 3.66
CA VAL A 79 -0.27 -3.28 2.50
C VAL A 79 -1.31 -2.16 2.51
N VAL A 80 -0.85 -0.92 2.48
CA VAL A 80 -1.71 0.26 2.40
C VAL A 80 -1.58 0.88 1.02
N ILE A 81 -2.70 1.11 0.34
CA ILE A 81 -2.75 1.55 -1.06
C ILE A 81 -3.40 2.93 -1.17
N PRO A 82 -2.69 4.03 -0.92
CA PRO A 82 -3.13 5.37 -1.28
C PRO A 82 -2.86 5.71 -2.76
N ALA A 83 -2.24 4.81 -3.51
CA ALA A 83 -1.89 5.02 -4.93
C ALA A 83 -3.11 5.36 -5.77
N GLY A 84 -2.97 6.36 -6.63
CA GLY A 84 -4.01 6.77 -7.55
C GLY A 84 -3.77 8.19 -8.05
N VAL A 85 -4.47 8.53 -9.13
CA VAL A 85 -4.43 9.89 -9.67
C VAL A 85 -5.41 10.77 -8.90
N PRO A 86 -5.01 11.96 -8.44
CA PRO A 86 -5.92 12.90 -7.82
C PRO A 86 -6.92 13.43 -8.86
N ARG A 87 -8.15 13.73 -8.40
CA ARG A 87 -9.17 14.33 -9.25
C ARG A 87 -8.70 15.70 -9.74
N LYS A 88 -8.65 15.88 -11.06
CA LYS A 88 -8.35 17.16 -11.70
C LYS A 88 -9.64 17.92 -12.01
N PRO A 89 -9.60 19.27 -12.12
CA PRO A 89 -10.73 20.04 -12.62
C PRO A 89 -11.22 19.49 -13.98
N GLY A 90 -12.52 19.32 -14.12
CA GLY A 90 -13.15 18.76 -15.33
C GLY A 90 -13.25 17.23 -15.38
N MET A 91 -12.59 16.49 -14.49
CA MET A 91 -12.75 15.03 -14.45
C MET A 91 -14.07 14.63 -13.77
N THR A 92 -14.77 13.71 -14.40
CA THR A 92 -15.92 13.02 -13.81
C THR A 92 -15.46 11.95 -12.80
N ARG A 93 -16.40 11.36 -12.06
CA ARG A 93 -16.10 10.20 -11.19
C ARG A 93 -15.76 8.97 -12.02
N ASP A 94 -16.36 8.81 -13.18
CA ASP A 94 -16.14 7.69 -14.07
C ASP A 94 -14.75 7.74 -14.71
N ASP A 95 -14.27 8.93 -15.08
CA ASP A 95 -12.90 9.11 -15.57
C ASP A 95 -11.88 8.72 -14.49
N LEU A 96 -12.10 9.16 -13.25
CA LEU A 96 -11.24 8.81 -12.12
C LEU A 96 -11.25 7.30 -11.85
N PHE A 97 -12.44 6.69 -11.91
CA PHE A 97 -12.60 5.24 -11.75
C PHE A 97 -11.83 4.48 -12.83
N ALA A 98 -11.96 4.85 -14.09
CA ALA A 98 -11.30 4.15 -15.20
C ALA A 98 -9.78 4.08 -15.02
N ILE A 99 -9.16 5.15 -14.50
CA ILE A 99 -7.71 5.19 -14.24
C ILE A 99 -7.35 4.40 -12.98
N ASN A 100 -8.00 4.70 -11.85
CA ASN A 100 -7.61 4.15 -10.55
C ASN A 100 -7.98 2.67 -10.41
N ALA A 101 -9.01 2.19 -11.10
CA ALA A 101 -9.36 0.77 -11.17
C ALA A 101 -8.22 -0.08 -11.73
N GLY A 102 -7.59 0.38 -12.82
CA GLY A 102 -6.41 -0.28 -13.39
C GLY A 102 -5.23 -0.33 -12.42
N ILE A 103 -4.90 0.82 -11.80
CA ILE A 103 -3.82 0.92 -10.82
C ILE A 103 -4.03 -0.04 -9.66
N VAL A 104 -5.20 -0.01 -9.02
CA VAL A 104 -5.51 -0.88 -7.87
C VAL A 104 -5.51 -2.34 -8.26
N ARG A 105 -6.08 -2.70 -9.42
CA ARG A 105 -6.03 -4.07 -9.93
C ARG A 105 -4.59 -4.58 -10.04
N ASP A 106 -3.71 -3.83 -10.69
CA ASP A 106 -2.34 -4.26 -10.96
C ASP A 106 -1.51 -4.35 -9.68
N LEU A 107 -1.70 -3.44 -8.74
CA LEU A 107 -1.09 -3.51 -7.42
C LEU A 107 -1.59 -4.72 -6.61
N CYS A 108 -2.89 -5.01 -6.66
CA CYS A 108 -3.44 -6.19 -5.99
C CYS A 108 -2.96 -7.51 -6.61
N VAL A 109 -2.78 -7.58 -7.93
CA VAL A 109 -2.15 -8.75 -8.58
C VAL A 109 -0.74 -8.96 -8.03
N ALA A 110 0.07 -7.92 -7.95
CA ALA A 110 1.41 -8.03 -7.35
C ALA A 110 1.37 -8.47 -5.87
N CYS A 111 0.37 -8.02 -5.10
CA CYS A 111 0.17 -8.46 -3.71
C CYS A 111 -0.15 -9.96 -3.63
N THR A 112 -1.00 -10.49 -4.51
CA THR A 112 -1.33 -11.93 -4.51
C THR A 112 -0.13 -12.81 -4.77
N GLU A 113 0.85 -12.33 -5.53
CA GLU A 113 2.08 -13.05 -5.84
C GLU A 113 3.15 -12.93 -4.75
N ALA A 114 3.34 -11.73 -4.18
CA ALA A 114 4.46 -11.43 -3.28
C ALA A 114 4.12 -11.53 -1.78
N CYS A 115 2.86 -11.27 -1.40
CA CYS A 115 2.40 -11.30 0.00
C CYS A 115 0.92 -11.73 0.12
N PRO A 116 0.57 -12.96 -0.29
CA PRO A 116 -0.82 -13.43 -0.38
C PRO A 116 -1.58 -13.43 0.95
N ASN A 117 -0.88 -13.42 2.08
CA ASN A 117 -1.45 -13.42 3.42
C ASN A 117 -1.50 -12.01 4.05
N ALA A 118 -1.06 -10.97 3.35
CA ALA A 118 -1.07 -9.62 3.87
C ALA A 118 -2.50 -9.07 3.97
N LEU A 119 -2.76 -8.28 5.00
CA LEU A 119 -3.97 -7.47 5.07
C LEU A 119 -3.85 -6.31 4.07
N ILE A 120 -4.94 -6.00 3.38
CA ILE A 120 -4.96 -4.94 2.37
C ILE A 120 -5.87 -3.81 2.82
N ASN A 121 -5.31 -2.60 2.91
CA ASN A 121 -6.03 -1.37 3.21
C ASN A 121 -6.04 -0.45 1.97
N ILE A 122 -7.19 -0.23 1.37
CA ILE A 122 -7.34 0.57 0.15
C ILE A 122 -7.87 1.95 0.50
N ILE A 123 -7.12 2.98 0.11
CA ILE A 123 -7.48 4.40 0.26
C ILE A 123 -7.83 5.02 -1.10
N SER A 124 -7.41 4.39 -2.19
CA SER A 124 -7.60 4.85 -3.57
C SER A 124 -9.06 5.05 -3.92
N ASN A 125 -9.41 6.25 -4.39
CA ASN A 125 -10.78 6.60 -4.77
C ASN A 125 -11.09 6.26 -6.25
N PRO A 126 -12.36 5.94 -6.57
CA PRO A 126 -13.52 5.78 -5.67
C PRO A 126 -13.50 4.43 -4.91
N VAL A 127 -13.37 4.50 -3.57
CA VAL A 127 -13.14 3.31 -2.72
C VAL A 127 -14.24 2.25 -2.84
N ASN A 128 -15.50 2.66 -3.00
CA ASN A 128 -16.64 1.76 -3.18
C ASN A 128 -16.54 0.87 -4.44
N SER A 129 -15.69 1.26 -5.40
CA SER A 129 -15.46 0.52 -6.63
C SER A 129 -14.09 -0.19 -6.63
N THR A 130 -13.07 0.41 -6.03
CA THR A 130 -11.72 -0.18 -5.99
C THR A 130 -11.63 -1.37 -5.05
N VAL A 131 -12.37 -1.36 -3.92
CA VAL A 131 -12.43 -2.49 -2.98
C VAL A 131 -13.03 -3.76 -3.61
N PRO A 132 -14.18 -3.73 -4.32
CA PRO A 132 -14.67 -4.89 -5.07
C PRO A 132 -13.68 -5.43 -6.10
N ILE A 133 -12.93 -4.55 -6.80
CA ILE A 133 -11.90 -4.97 -7.77
C ILE A 133 -10.80 -5.78 -7.06
N ALA A 134 -10.29 -5.26 -5.94
CA ALA A 134 -9.31 -5.98 -5.13
C ALA A 134 -9.85 -7.34 -4.67
N SER A 135 -11.07 -7.37 -4.14
CA SER A 135 -11.75 -8.60 -3.72
C SER A 135 -11.78 -9.66 -4.82
N GLU A 136 -12.15 -9.28 -6.05
CA GLU A 136 -12.18 -10.20 -7.18
C GLU A 136 -10.79 -10.68 -7.60
N VAL A 137 -9.77 -9.84 -7.54
CA VAL A 137 -8.38 -10.23 -7.80
C VAL A 137 -7.93 -11.30 -6.80
N PHE A 138 -8.13 -11.06 -5.49
CA PHE A 138 -7.74 -12.02 -4.44
C PHE A 138 -8.56 -13.33 -4.50
N LYS A 139 -9.86 -13.27 -4.84
CA LYS A 139 -10.68 -14.48 -5.06
C LYS A 139 -10.15 -15.32 -6.21
N LYS A 140 -9.85 -14.70 -7.35
CA LYS A 140 -9.30 -15.40 -8.52
C LYS A 140 -7.93 -16.03 -8.24
N ALA A 141 -7.14 -15.42 -7.38
CA ALA A 141 -5.85 -15.96 -6.96
C ALA A 141 -5.96 -17.03 -5.86
N GLY A 142 -7.16 -17.30 -5.31
CA GLY A 142 -7.39 -18.29 -4.26
C GLY A 142 -6.86 -17.89 -2.87
N CYS A 143 -6.55 -16.62 -2.67
CA CYS A 143 -6.03 -16.08 -1.40
C CYS A 143 -6.93 -14.98 -0.80
N TYR A 144 -8.24 -15.08 -1.06
CA TYR A 144 -9.20 -14.10 -0.56
C TYR A 144 -9.32 -14.17 0.97
N LEU A 145 -8.95 -13.08 1.61
CA LEU A 145 -9.24 -12.84 3.03
C LEU A 145 -10.59 -12.12 3.12
N SER A 146 -11.51 -12.66 3.93
CA SER A 146 -12.78 -12.00 4.18
C SER A 146 -12.53 -10.60 4.73
N LEU A 147 -12.98 -9.58 4.00
CA LEU A 147 -12.89 -8.20 4.47
C LEU A 147 -13.82 -8.04 5.66
N ILE A 148 -13.26 -7.69 6.80
CA ILE A 148 -14.04 -7.21 7.93
C ILE A 148 -14.34 -5.74 7.63
N HIS A 149 -15.57 -5.45 7.26
CA HIS A 149 -16.04 -4.07 7.26
C HIS A 149 -16.26 -3.65 8.71
N ILE A 150 -15.46 -2.73 9.13
CA ILE A 150 -15.66 -2.01 10.39
C ILE A 150 -16.50 -0.77 10.09
#